data_8d350a773058b3d0ebcf3f15a28998a8
#
_entry.id   8d350a773058b3d0ebcf3f15a28998a8
#
_cell.length_a   1.000
_cell.length_b   1.000
_cell.length_c   1.000
_cell.angle_alpha   90.00
_cell.angle_beta   90.00
_cell.angle_gamma   90.00
#
_symmetry.space_group_name_H-M   'P 1'
#
loop_
_entity.id
_entity.type
_entity.pdbx_description
1 polymer ?
#
loop_
_entity_poly.entity_id
_entity_poly.type
_entity_poly.pdbx_seq_one_letter_code
_entity_poly.pdbx_strand_id
1 'polypeptide(L)'
;MAKMMDMETKIGRRFEGKVAIVTASTQGIGFAIAERLGLEGASVVISSRKQKNVDEAVEKLKNKGIEVFGVVCHVSNAQHRKDLIQKTVDKYGKIDVIVSNAAVNPSVDPLLRTLESILDKLWEINVKATVLLLQEAAPHLQKGSSIVIISSIAGYNPQPAMAMYGVTKTALLGLTKALATEMAPVTRVNAVAPGFVPTNFAAYITKDEDVKKVNEEKTLLGRLGTPKDMAAAAAFLASDDACYITGETLIVAGGLPSRL
;
A
#
# COMPACT_ATOMS: atom_id res chain seq x y z
N MET A 1 19.02 -29.09 9.95
CA MET A 1 19.39 -27.70 9.63
C MET A 1 19.40 -27.57 8.11
N ALA A 2 18.31 -27.17 7.51
CA ALA A 2 18.23 -26.91 6.08
C ALA A 2 18.77 -25.49 5.82
N LYS A 3 19.86 -25.39 5.05
CA LYS A 3 20.36 -24.15 4.49
C LYS A 3 19.23 -23.47 3.70
N MET A 4 18.71 -22.36 4.19
CA MET A 4 17.97 -21.42 3.35
C MET A 4 18.94 -20.96 2.25
N MET A 5 18.79 -21.51 1.06
CA MET A 5 19.40 -20.93 -0.13
C MET A 5 18.84 -19.53 -0.30
N ASP A 6 19.70 -18.54 -0.19
CA ASP A 6 19.47 -17.19 -0.68
C ASP A 6 19.23 -17.30 -2.20
N MET A 7 17.97 -17.50 -2.60
CA MET A 7 17.58 -17.29 -3.98
C MET A 7 17.62 -15.77 -4.20
N GLU A 8 18.74 -15.25 -4.69
CA GLU A 8 18.76 -13.99 -5.42
C GLU A 8 17.79 -14.12 -6.59
N THR A 9 16.55 -13.77 -6.36
CA THR A 9 15.55 -13.67 -7.42
C THR A 9 16.09 -12.63 -8.39
N LYS A 10 16.44 -13.03 -9.61
CA LYS A 10 16.76 -12.08 -10.69
C LYS A 10 15.52 -11.20 -10.86
N ILE A 11 15.57 -10.01 -10.28
CA ILE A 11 14.49 -9.03 -10.38
C ILE A 11 14.52 -8.50 -11.81
N GLY A 12 13.48 -8.78 -12.59
CA GLY A 12 13.33 -8.22 -13.95
C GLY A 12 13.12 -6.71 -13.89
N ARG A 13 13.37 -6.01 -14.99
CA ARG A 13 13.19 -4.54 -15.10
C ARG A 13 11.80 -4.17 -15.62
N ARG A 14 10.73 -4.67 -14.97
CA ARG A 14 9.33 -4.48 -15.42
C ARG A 14 8.86 -3.01 -15.42
N PHE A 15 9.52 -2.15 -14.66
CA PHE A 15 9.13 -0.76 -14.51
C PHE A 15 10.14 0.23 -15.11
N GLU A 16 10.99 -0.22 -16.01
CA GLU A 16 11.93 0.68 -16.67
C GLU A 16 11.21 1.82 -17.39
N GLY A 17 11.62 3.05 -17.11
CA GLY A 17 10.99 4.25 -17.64
C GLY A 17 9.61 4.57 -17.06
N LYS A 18 9.09 3.81 -16.10
CA LYS A 18 7.83 4.10 -15.39
C LYS A 18 8.07 5.00 -14.17
N VAL A 19 7.08 5.82 -13.85
CA VAL A 19 7.07 6.70 -12.67
C VAL A 19 6.01 6.20 -11.69
N ALA A 20 6.42 5.89 -10.46
CA ALA A 20 5.56 5.32 -9.44
C ALA A 20 5.47 6.20 -8.19
N ILE A 21 4.25 6.55 -7.77
CA ILE A 21 3.99 7.23 -6.50
C ILE A 21 3.55 6.19 -5.47
N VAL A 22 4.19 6.19 -4.29
CA VAL A 22 3.77 5.35 -3.15
C VAL A 22 3.52 6.23 -1.94
N THR A 23 2.29 6.24 -1.42
CA THR A 23 1.96 7.05 -0.24
C THR A 23 2.33 6.35 1.07
N ALA A 24 2.69 7.13 2.12
CA ALA A 24 3.14 6.63 3.43
C ALA A 24 4.24 5.56 3.30
N SER A 25 5.27 5.84 2.52
CA SER A 25 6.27 4.87 2.03
C SER A 25 7.67 5.04 2.62
N THR A 26 7.78 5.64 3.81
CA THR A 26 9.07 5.78 4.49
C THR A 26 9.41 4.62 5.41
N GLN A 27 8.49 3.67 5.60
CA GLN A 27 8.67 2.46 6.41
C GLN A 27 7.65 1.37 6.04
N GLY A 28 7.84 0.16 6.57
CA GLY A 28 6.88 -0.95 6.47
C GLY A 28 6.53 -1.36 5.04
N ILE A 29 5.25 -1.66 4.79
CA ILE A 29 4.76 -2.15 3.49
C ILE A 29 5.03 -1.12 2.39
N GLY A 30 4.70 0.16 2.61
CA GLY A 30 4.90 1.19 1.61
C GLY A 30 6.36 1.37 1.19
N PHE A 31 7.29 1.30 2.14
CA PHE A 31 8.73 1.36 1.84
C PHE A 31 9.18 0.15 1.01
N ALA A 32 8.76 -1.06 1.40
CA ALA A 32 9.10 -2.27 0.66
C ALA A 32 8.52 -2.28 -0.77
N ILE A 33 7.31 -1.71 -0.96
CA ILE A 33 6.72 -1.54 -2.29
C ILE A 33 7.56 -0.55 -3.12
N ALA A 34 7.90 0.61 -2.56
CA ALA A 34 8.72 1.62 -3.24
C ALA A 34 10.09 1.04 -3.62
N GLU A 35 10.74 0.32 -2.69
CA GLU A 35 11.99 -0.38 -2.93
C GLU A 35 11.86 -1.40 -4.06
N ARG A 36 10.82 -2.23 -4.05
CA ARG A 36 10.60 -3.26 -5.06
C ARG A 36 10.39 -2.65 -6.46
N LEU A 37 9.53 -1.64 -6.57
CA LEU A 37 9.29 -0.95 -7.84
C LEU A 37 10.56 -0.29 -8.37
N GLY A 38 11.34 0.35 -7.48
CA GLY A 38 12.61 0.98 -7.84
C GLY A 38 13.68 -0.01 -8.29
N LEU A 39 13.84 -1.15 -7.60
CA LEU A 39 14.75 -2.22 -8.00
C LEU A 39 14.37 -2.83 -9.36
N GLU A 40 13.09 -2.78 -9.73
CA GLU A 40 12.60 -3.20 -11.04
C GLU A 40 12.60 -2.09 -12.10
N GLY A 41 13.24 -0.94 -11.81
CA GLY A 41 13.53 0.12 -12.78
C GLY A 41 12.62 1.33 -12.74
N ALA A 42 11.65 1.42 -11.82
CA ALA A 42 10.83 2.64 -11.69
C ALA A 42 11.62 3.82 -11.11
N SER A 43 11.31 5.03 -11.57
CA SER A 43 11.54 6.24 -10.78
C SER A 43 10.45 6.32 -9.71
N VAL A 44 10.81 6.26 -8.42
CA VAL A 44 9.83 6.20 -7.34
C VAL A 44 9.69 7.52 -6.59
N VAL A 45 8.46 7.94 -6.36
CA VAL A 45 8.12 9.07 -5.51
C VAL A 45 7.57 8.55 -4.20
N ILE A 46 8.30 8.81 -3.12
CA ILE A 46 7.90 8.40 -1.77
C ILE A 46 7.36 9.57 -0.97
N SER A 47 6.43 9.29 -0.06
CA SER A 47 5.89 10.34 0.78
C SER A 47 5.62 9.92 2.22
N SER A 48 5.71 10.88 3.11
CA SER A 48 5.34 10.76 4.52
C SER A 48 5.04 12.16 5.11
N ARG A 49 4.47 12.19 6.32
CA ARG A 49 4.10 13.44 7.00
C ARG A 49 5.28 14.24 7.57
N LYS A 50 6.42 13.60 7.78
CA LYS A 50 7.61 14.20 8.45
C LYS A 50 8.77 14.23 7.47
N GLN A 51 9.36 15.41 7.28
CA GLN A 51 10.53 15.61 6.40
C GLN A 51 11.66 14.66 6.74
N LYS A 52 12.06 14.57 8.02
CA LYS A 52 13.13 13.66 8.48
C LYS A 52 12.92 12.22 7.98
N ASN A 53 11.70 11.68 8.09
CA ASN A 53 11.42 10.31 7.65
C ASN A 53 11.55 10.17 6.12
N VAL A 54 11.17 11.23 5.39
CA VAL A 54 11.30 11.26 3.91
C VAL A 54 12.77 11.24 3.53
N ASP A 55 13.59 12.10 4.15
CA ASP A 55 15.02 12.21 3.86
C ASP A 55 15.76 10.91 4.13
N GLU A 56 15.53 10.29 5.30
CA GLU A 56 16.13 9.01 5.68
C GLU A 56 15.73 7.87 4.71
N ALA A 57 14.48 7.87 4.25
CA ALA A 57 14.01 6.84 3.33
C ALA A 57 14.56 7.05 1.91
N VAL A 58 14.65 8.30 1.46
CA VAL A 58 15.30 8.67 0.19
C VAL A 58 16.75 8.20 0.18
N GLU A 59 17.51 8.47 1.25
CA GLU A 59 18.90 8.04 1.35
C GLU A 59 19.03 6.51 1.26
N LYS A 60 18.19 5.77 2.02
CA LYS A 60 18.18 4.29 1.98
C LYS A 60 17.91 3.72 0.60
N LEU A 61 16.99 4.34 -0.16
CA LEU A 61 16.66 3.88 -1.51
C LEU A 61 17.76 4.27 -2.52
N LYS A 62 18.32 5.48 -2.42
CA LYS A 62 19.48 5.91 -3.24
C LYS A 62 20.68 5.00 -3.06
N ASN A 63 20.96 4.58 -1.82
CA ASN A 63 22.08 3.66 -1.52
C ASN A 63 21.90 2.27 -2.15
N LYS A 64 20.68 1.95 -2.63
CA LYS A 64 20.37 0.74 -3.42
C LYS A 64 20.36 0.98 -4.93
N GLY A 65 20.80 2.15 -5.38
CA GLY A 65 20.84 2.53 -6.80
C GLY A 65 19.46 2.87 -7.39
N ILE A 66 18.46 3.17 -6.54
CA ILE A 66 17.09 3.48 -6.98
C ILE A 66 16.97 4.98 -7.24
N GLU A 67 16.42 5.34 -8.41
CA GLU A 67 15.98 6.72 -8.66
C GLU A 67 14.76 7.04 -7.81
N VAL A 68 14.92 7.96 -6.86
CA VAL A 68 13.90 8.27 -5.86
C VAL A 68 13.76 9.77 -5.62
N PHE A 69 12.51 10.20 -5.44
CA PHE A 69 12.15 11.55 -5.04
C PHE A 69 11.24 11.53 -3.81
N GLY A 70 11.58 12.33 -2.81
CA GLY A 70 10.83 12.41 -1.56
C GLY A 70 9.95 13.67 -1.51
N VAL A 71 8.68 13.51 -1.10
CA VAL A 71 7.74 14.62 -0.94
C VAL A 71 7.04 14.50 0.42
N VAL A 72 7.02 15.60 1.20
CA VAL A 72 6.20 15.64 2.42
C VAL A 72 4.73 15.69 2.02
N CYS A 73 3.96 14.68 2.45
CA CYS A 73 2.53 14.63 2.18
C CYS A 73 1.77 14.01 3.36
N HIS A 74 0.85 14.77 3.93
CA HIS A 74 -0.25 14.26 4.74
C HIS A 74 -1.44 14.06 3.82
N VAL A 75 -1.85 12.82 3.58
CA VAL A 75 -2.85 12.50 2.55
C VAL A 75 -4.24 13.11 2.78
N SER A 76 -4.59 13.49 4.01
CA SER A 76 -5.83 14.24 4.29
C SER A 76 -5.74 15.74 3.96
N ASN A 77 -4.53 16.29 3.81
CA ASN A 77 -4.34 17.70 3.46
C ASN A 77 -4.43 17.88 1.94
N ALA A 78 -5.37 18.70 1.47
CA ALA A 78 -5.62 18.94 0.06
C ALA A 78 -4.39 19.52 -0.67
N GLN A 79 -3.74 20.53 -0.07
CA GLN A 79 -2.56 21.14 -0.69
C GLN A 79 -1.40 20.14 -0.80
N HIS A 80 -1.18 19.32 0.24
CA HIS A 80 -0.12 18.33 0.20
C HIS A 80 -0.35 17.25 -0.88
N ARG A 81 -1.61 16.86 -1.15
CA ARG A 81 -1.91 15.95 -2.28
C ARG A 81 -1.63 16.61 -3.61
N LYS A 82 -2.08 17.87 -3.81
CA LYS A 82 -1.77 18.64 -5.02
C LYS A 82 -0.26 18.78 -5.23
N ASP A 83 0.47 19.14 -4.17
CA ASP A 83 1.93 19.28 -4.23
C ASP A 83 2.62 17.96 -4.58
N LEU A 84 2.14 16.83 -4.04
CA LEU A 84 2.69 15.51 -4.35
C LEU A 84 2.56 15.20 -5.84
N ILE A 85 1.38 15.39 -6.40
CA ILE A 85 1.11 15.15 -7.83
C ILE A 85 1.90 16.14 -8.70
N GLN A 86 1.78 17.44 -8.43
CA GLN A 86 2.42 18.48 -9.24
C GLN A 86 3.96 18.31 -9.27
N LYS A 87 4.59 18.14 -8.10
CA LYS A 87 6.05 17.94 -8.03
C LYS A 87 6.50 16.65 -8.73
N THR A 88 5.66 15.61 -8.75
CA THR A 88 5.94 14.39 -9.52
C THR A 88 5.93 14.69 -11.01
N VAL A 89 4.90 15.37 -11.49
CA VAL A 89 4.74 15.74 -12.90
C VAL A 89 5.84 16.71 -13.33
N ASP A 90 6.15 17.72 -12.52
CA ASP A 90 7.22 18.68 -12.80
C ASP A 90 8.58 17.98 -12.96
N LYS A 91 8.84 16.96 -12.15
CA LYS A 91 10.14 16.26 -12.18
C LYS A 91 10.23 15.19 -13.27
N TYR A 92 9.15 14.44 -13.50
CA TYR A 92 9.20 13.24 -14.36
C TYR A 92 8.27 13.31 -15.58
N GLY A 93 7.42 14.32 -15.68
CA GLY A 93 6.52 14.56 -16.82
C GLY A 93 5.27 13.68 -16.86
N LYS A 94 5.16 12.64 -16.00
CA LYS A 94 4.07 11.65 -16.06
C LYS A 94 3.90 10.90 -14.77
N ILE A 95 2.81 10.12 -14.69
CA ILE A 95 2.54 9.14 -13.62
C ILE A 95 2.06 7.85 -14.28
N ASP A 96 2.76 6.73 -14.01
CA ASP A 96 2.41 5.40 -14.55
C ASP A 96 1.81 4.49 -13.47
N VAL A 97 2.25 4.64 -12.21
CA VAL A 97 1.79 3.79 -11.09
C VAL A 97 1.47 4.64 -9.87
N ILE A 98 0.33 4.36 -9.22
CA ILE A 98 0.02 4.91 -7.90
C ILE A 98 -0.27 3.75 -6.94
N VAL A 99 0.43 3.76 -5.80
CA VAL A 99 0.14 2.86 -4.69
C VAL A 99 -0.44 3.67 -3.52
N SER A 100 -1.75 3.55 -3.31
CA SER A 100 -2.44 4.15 -2.16
C SER A 100 -2.29 3.25 -0.95
N ASN A 101 -1.25 3.53 -0.14
CA ASN A 101 -0.88 2.73 1.02
C ASN A 101 -1.15 3.41 2.36
N ALA A 102 -1.36 4.72 2.39
CA ALA A 102 -1.59 5.46 3.63
C ALA A 102 -2.82 4.95 4.38
N ALA A 103 -2.66 4.61 5.66
CA ALA A 103 -3.74 4.21 6.54
C ALA A 103 -3.42 4.52 8.00
N VAL A 104 -4.46 4.54 8.83
CA VAL A 104 -4.38 4.66 10.29
C VAL A 104 -5.32 3.68 10.97
N ASN A 105 -4.96 3.26 12.18
CA ASN A 105 -5.85 2.63 13.15
C ASN A 105 -5.52 3.20 14.54
N PRO A 106 -6.11 4.34 14.91
CA PRO A 106 -5.72 5.07 16.11
C PRO A 106 -6.33 4.53 17.40
N SER A 107 -7.26 3.59 17.32
CA SER A 107 -7.98 3.03 18.48
C SER A 107 -8.25 1.55 18.29
N VAL A 108 -8.31 0.83 19.41
CA VAL A 108 -8.73 -0.58 19.52
C VAL A 108 -10.05 -0.70 20.30
N ASP A 109 -10.79 0.39 20.46
CA ASP A 109 -12.04 0.43 21.16
C ASP A 109 -13.12 -0.42 20.49
N PRO A 110 -14.05 -1.00 21.26
CA PRO A 110 -15.27 -1.59 20.72
C PRO A 110 -16.03 -0.57 19.86
N LEU A 111 -16.60 -1.02 18.74
CA LEU A 111 -17.26 -0.16 17.75
C LEU A 111 -18.27 0.82 18.38
N LEU A 112 -19.13 0.33 19.27
CA LEU A 112 -20.18 1.14 19.92
C LEU A 112 -19.65 2.12 20.98
N ARG A 113 -18.33 2.11 21.26
CA ARG A 113 -17.65 3.06 22.15
C ARG A 113 -16.62 3.91 21.43
N THR A 114 -16.47 3.73 20.14
CA THR A 114 -15.53 4.50 19.33
C THR A 114 -16.00 5.95 19.23
N LEU A 115 -15.11 6.89 19.54
CA LEU A 115 -15.41 8.33 19.48
C LEU A 115 -15.66 8.77 18.04
N GLU A 116 -16.58 9.72 17.84
CA GLU A 116 -16.88 10.30 16.51
C GLU A 116 -15.63 10.81 15.78
N SER A 117 -14.75 11.53 16.49
CA SER A 117 -13.49 12.03 15.94
C SER A 117 -12.55 10.92 15.44
N ILE A 118 -12.63 9.72 16.00
CA ILE A 118 -11.89 8.55 15.56
C ILE A 118 -12.53 7.95 14.30
N LEU A 119 -13.88 7.88 14.27
CA LEU A 119 -14.63 7.44 13.08
C LEU A 119 -14.31 8.34 11.89
N ASP A 120 -14.39 9.67 12.07
CA ASP A 120 -14.07 10.66 11.04
C ASP A 120 -12.64 10.50 10.52
N LYS A 121 -11.67 10.39 11.44
CA LYS A 121 -10.26 10.23 11.09
C LYS A 121 -9.98 8.94 10.30
N LEU A 122 -10.61 7.84 10.70
CA LEU A 122 -10.50 6.56 10.00
C LEU A 122 -11.05 6.68 8.58
N TRP A 123 -12.24 7.27 8.43
CA TRP A 123 -12.86 7.46 7.13
C TRP A 123 -12.08 8.43 6.24
N GLU A 124 -11.67 9.55 6.82
CA GLU A 124 -10.91 10.58 6.10
C GLU A 124 -9.59 10.04 5.52
N ILE A 125 -8.82 9.32 6.33
CA ILE A 125 -7.49 8.87 5.92
C ILE A 125 -7.55 7.57 5.12
N ASN A 126 -8.35 6.59 5.57
CA ASN A 126 -8.31 5.25 4.96
C ASN A 126 -9.13 5.15 3.68
N VAL A 127 -10.16 6.01 3.49
CA VAL A 127 -11.06 5.94 2.33
C VAL A 127 -11.02 7.22 1.52
N LYS A 128 -11.46 8.34 2.09
CA LYS A 128 -11.62 9.62 1.40
C LYS A 128 -10.32 10.11 0.78
N ALA A 129 -9.20 9.99 1.50
CA ALA A 129 -7.90 10.45 1.01
C ALA A 129 -7.46 9.69 -0.26
N THR A 130 -7.80 8.39 -0.40
CA THR A 130 -7.52 7.63 -1.62
C THR A 130 -8.27 8.21 -2.80
N VAL A 131 -9.58 8.46 -2.66
CA VAL A 131 -10.40 9.06 -3.73
C VAL A 131 -9.84 10.43 -4.14
N LEU A 132 -9.60 11.30 -3.17
CA LEU A 132 -9.10 12.66 -3.43
C LEU A 132 -7.71 12.68 -4.06
N LEU A 133 -6.82 11.75 -3.68
CA LEU A 133 -5.51 11.60 -4.33
C LEU A 133 -5.67 11.21 -5.79
N LEU A 134 -6.56 10.27 -6.09
CA LEU A 134 -6.78 9.80 -7.45
C LEU A 134 -7.49 10.85 -8.32
N GLN A 135 -8.38 11.67 -7.76
CA GLN A 135 -8.95 12.83 -8.46
C GLN A 135 -7.87 13.82 -8.90
N GLU A 136 -6.91 14.14 -8.02
CA GLU A 136 -5.78 15.02 -8.37
C GLU A 136 -4.83 14.39 -9.41
N ALA A 137 -4.68 13.07 -9.37
CA ALA A 137 -3.75 12.36 -10.25
C ALA A 137 -4.32 12.01 -11.63
N ALA A 138 -5.64 11.82 -11.73
CA ALA A 138 -6.31 11.33 -12.93
C ALA A 138 -5.93 12.07 -14.23
N PRO A 139 -5.80 13.41 -14.27
CA PRO A 139 -5.38 14.14 -15.47
C PRO A 139 -3.97 13.83 -15.96
N HIS A 140 -3.13 13.24 -15.10
CA HIS A 140 -1.71 13.00 -15.35
C HIS A 140 -1.36 11.52 -15.56
N LEU A 141 -2.36 10.64 -15.42
CA LEU A 141 -2.17 9.21 -15.63
C LEU A 141 -2.02 8.88 -17.12
N GLN A 142 -1.04 8.05 -17.42
CA GLN A 142 -0.79 7.61 -18.79
C GLN A 142 -1.66 6.42 -19.17
N LYS A 143 -1.91 6.24 -20.46
CA LYS A 143 -2.54 5.01 -20.97
C LYS A 143 -1.72 3.79 -20.57
N GLY A 144 -2.36 2.79 -19.97
CA GLY A 144 -1.70 1.61 -19.43
C GLY A 144 -1.19 1.79 -17.99
N SER A 145 -1.53 2.92 -17.34
CA SER A 145 -1.20 3.13 -15.93
C SER A 145 -1.94 2.14 -15.01
N SER A 146 -1.44 2.01 -13.79
CA SER A 146 -1.97 1.07 -12.81
C SER A 146 -2.07 1.71 -11.41
N ILE A 147 -3.18 1.46 -10.73
CA ILE A 147 -3.40 1.85 -9.34
C ILE A 147 -3.48 0.59 -8.49
N VAL A 148 -2.74 0.58 -7.39
CA VAL A 148 -2.80 -0.48 -6.37
C VAL A 148 -3.22 0.12 -5.04
N ILE A 149 -4.34 -0.33 -4.50
CA ILE A 149 -4.88 0.10 -3.21
C ILE A 149 -4.49 -0.92 -2.14
N ILE A 150 -3.91 -0.49 -1.02
CA ILE A 150 -3.59 -1.38 0.09
C ILE A 150 -4.78 -1.46 1.04
N SER A 151 -5.55 -2.55 0.91
CA SER A 151 -6.64 -2.90 1.81
C SER A 151 -6.14 -3.70 3.03
N SER A 152 -6.83 -4.74 3.44
CA SER A 152 -6.46 -5.67 4.52
C SER A 152 -7.40 -6.87 4.51
N ILE A 153 -6.98 -8.02 5.07
CA ILE A 153 -7.90 -9.11 5.41
C ILE A 153 -8.99 -8.67 6.39
N ALA A 154 -8.72 -7.65 7.22
CA ALA A 154 -9.73 -7.04 8.09
C ALA A 154 -10.90 -6.43 7.30
N GLY A 155 -10.74 -6.15 6.00
CA GLY A 155 -11.82 -5.72 5.13
C GLY A 155 -12.80 -6.84 4.76
N TYR A 156 -12.41 -8.09 4.89
CA TYR A 156 -13.28 -9.26 4.70
C TYR A 156 -13.90 -9.74 6.00
N ASN A 157 -13.13 -9.65 7.10
CA ASN A 157 -13.57 -10.10 8.42
C ASN A 157 -13.10 -9.09 9.48
N PRO A 158 -13.87 -7.99 9.70
CA PRO A 158 -13.57 -7.00 10.74
C PRO A 158 -13.60 -7.63 12.14
N GLN A 159 -12.47 -7.59 12.84
CA GLN A 159 -12.35 -8.12 14.20
C GLN A 159 -12.76 -7.07 15.24
N PRO A 160 -13.26 -7.46 16.44
CA PRO A 160 -13.76 -6.51 17.45
C PRO A 160 -12.79 -5.36 17.78
N ALA A 161 -11.50 -5.66 17.99
CA ALA A 161 -10.47 -4.65 18.30
C ALA A 161 -10.06 -3.78 17.11
N MET A 162 -10.58 -4.06 15.91
CA MET A 162 -10.29 -3.33 14.66
C MET A 162 -11.56 -3.12 13.82
N ALA A 163 -12.73 -3.12 14.45
CA ALA A 163 -14.00 -3.18 13.74
C ALA A 163 -14.13 -2.02 12.73
N MET A 164 -14.00 -0.76 13.16
CA MET A 164 -14.14 0.37 12.24
C MET A 164 -12.99 0.48 11.24
N TYR A 165 -11.77 0.13 11.63
CA TYR A 165 -10.67 -0.03 10.68
C TYR A 165 -11.05 -1.05 9.59
N GLY A 166 -11.54 -2.23 9.99
CA GLY A 166 -12.03 -3.25 9.06
C GLY A 166 -13.10 -2.73 8.13
N VAL A 167 -14.11 -2.00 8.64
CA VAL A 167 -15.15 -1.37 7.82
C VAL A 167 -14.56 -0.42 6.77
N THR A 168 -13.57 0.41 7.14
CA THR A 168 -12.90 1.26 6.14
C THR A 168 -12.14 0.43 5.10
N LYS A 169 -11.57 -0.71 5.47
CA LYS A 169 -10.88 -1.62 4.54
C LYS A 169 -11.87 -2.40 3.66
N THR A 170 -13.07 -2.71 4.16
CA THR A 170 -14.18 -3.23 3.34
C THR A 170 -14.61 -2.22 2.28
N ALA A 171 -14.74 -0.94 2.65
CA ALA A 171 -15.06 0.13 1.70
C ALA A 171 -14.06 0.20 0.54
N LEU A 172 -12.77 -0.09 0.78
CA LEU A 172 -11.75 -0.12 -0.27
C LEU A 172 -11.95 -1.26 -1.27
N LEU A 173 -12.58 -2.37 -0.88
CA LEU A 173 -12.91 -3.47 -1.81
C LEU A 173 -13.93 -3.01 -2.86
N GLY A 174 -15.00 -2.35 -2.40
CA GLY A 174 -15.99 -1.73 -3.29
C GLY A 174 -15.40 -0.58 -4.12
N LEU A 175 -14.59 0.28 -3.49
CA LEU A 175 -13.92 1.39 -4.15
C LEU A 175 -13.00 0.91 -5.28
N THR A 176 -12.28 -0.19 -5.09
CA THR A 176 -11.42 -0.79 -6.12
C THR A 176 -12.23 -1.15 -7.37
N LYS A 177 -13.41 -1.76 -7.22
CA LYS A 177 -14.30 -2.10 -8.34
C LYS A 177 -14.88 -0.87 -9.01
N ALA A 178 -15.36 0.10 -8.24
CA ALA A 178 -15.93 1.33 -8.78
C ALA A 178 -14.89 2.10 -9.61
N LEU A 179 -13.68 2.29 -9.07
CA LEU A 179 -12.60 2.96 -9.79
C LEU A 179 -12.13 2.18 -11.01
N ALA A 180 -12.08 0.84 -10.95
CA ALA A 180 -11.73 0.01 -12.10
C ALA A 180 -12.70 0.20 -13.26
N THR A 181 -14.01 0.31 -12.96
CA THR A 181 -15.05 0.58 -13.96
C THR A 181 -14.93 1.99 -14.55
N GLU A 182 -14.70 2.99 -13.71
CA GLU A 182 -14.64 4.40 -14.12
C GLU A 182 -13.37 4.72 -14.94
N MET A 183 -12.23 4.10 -14.58
CA MET A 183 -10.93 4.42 -15.17
C MET A 183 -10.54 3.54 -16.37
N ALA A 184 -11.30 2.48 -16.63
CA ALA A 184 -11.10 1.64 -17.83
C ALA A 184 -11.45 2.41 -19.10
N PRO A 185 -10.80 2.12 -20.23
CA PRO A 185 -9.70 1.17 -20.45
C PRO A 185 -8.31 1.79 -20.25
N VAL A 186 -8.23 3.00 -19.74
CA VAL A 186 -6.97 3.77 -19.65
C VAL A 186 -6.08 3.28 -18.50
N THR A 187 -6.69 3.02 -17.33
CA THR A 187 -5.99 2.71 -16.09
C THR A 187 -6.61 1.46 -15.45
N ARG A 188 -5.77 0.53 -15.03
CA ARG A 188 -6.19 -0.62 -14.21
C ARG A 188 -6.18 -0.24 -12.74
N VAL A 189 -7.18 -0.70 -11.98
CA VAL A 189 -7.26 -0.48 -10.54
C VAL A 189 -7.45 -1.80 -9.83
N ASN A 190 -6.51 -2.16 -8.96
CA ASN A 190 -6.56 -3.39 -8.18
C ASN A 190 -6.20 -3.10 -6.72
N ALA A 191 -6.40 -4.07 -5.84
CA ALA A 191 -6.01 -3.96 -4.45
C ALA A 191 -5.17 -5.16 -4.00
N VAL A 192 -4.33 -4.93 -2.99
CA VAL A 192 -3.72 -5.97 -2.17
C VAL A 192 -4.39 -5.95 -0.80
N ALA A 193 -4.74 -7.12 -0.27
CA ALA A 193 -5.26 -7.28 1.08
C ALA A 193 -4.24 -8.07 1.93
N PRO A 194 -3.35 -7.37 2.67
CA PRO A 194 -2.39 -7.99 3.55
C PRO A 194 -3.05 -8.73 4.72
N GLY A 195 -2.44 -9.86 5.11
CA GLY A 195 -2.63 -10.49 6.41
C GLY A 195 -1.84 -9.78 7.51
N PHE A 196 -1.43 -10.55 8.53
CA PHE A 196 -0.58 -10.02 9.60
C PHE A 196 0.85 -9.84 9.11
N VAL A 197 1.32 -8.57 9.12
CA VAL A 197 2.66 -8.18 8.71
C VAL A 197 3.32 -7.36 9.82
N PRO A 198 4.46 -7.81 10.40
CA PRO A 198 5.18 -7.10 11.44
C PRO A 198 5.69 -5.75 10.94
N THR A 199 5.00 -4.69 11.32
CA THR A 199 5.37 -3.30 11.02
C THR A 199 5.07 -2.44 12.23
N ASN A 200 5.55 -1.20 12.25
CA ASN A 200 5.20 -0.25 13.31
C ASN A 200 3.69 -0.01 13.42
N PHE A 201 2.94 -0.18 12.33
CA PHE A 201 1.49 -0.09 12.30
C PHE A 201 0.83 -1.25 13.07
N ALA A 202 1.41 -2.44 13.00
CA ALA A 202 0.92 -3.67 13.62
C ALA A 202 1.72 -4.04 14.88
N ALA A 203 2.43 -3.09 15.49
CA ALA A 203 3.34 -3.36 16.62
C ALA A 203 2.64 -4.01 17.82
N TYR A 204 1.35 -3.75 18.03
CA TYR A 204 0.56 -4.37 19.10
C TYR A 204 0.34 -5.89 18.89
N ILE A 205 0.39 -6.37 17.62
CA ILE A 205 0.25 -7.80 17.30
C ILE A 205 1.60 -8.52 17.39
N THR A 206 2.70 -7.80 17.21
CA THR A 206 4.03 -8.41 16.97
C THR A 206 5.02 -8.21 18.10
N LYS A 207 4.68 -7.38 19.10
CA LYS A 207 5.52 -7.16 20.30
C LYS A 207 5.35 -8.24 21.36
N ASP A 208 4.23 -8.93 21.37
CA ASP A 208 3.91 -10.03 22.26
C ASP A 208 4.16 -11.34 21.52
N GLU A 209 5.11 -12.13 21.98
CA GLU A 209 5.50 -13.40 21.33
C GLU A 209 4.37 -14.43 21.35
N ASP A 210 3.52 -14.43 22.38
CA ASP A 210 2.38 -15.35 22.45
C ASP A 210 1.32 -14.97 21.41
N VAL A 211 1.01 -13.68 21.28
CA VAL A 211 0.09 -13.17 20.23
C VAL A 211 0.64 -13.43 18.84
N LYS A 212 1.94 -13.26 18.66
CA LYS A 212 2.62 -13.56 17.39
C LYS A 212 2.48 -15.03 17.04
N LYS A 213 2.81 -15.93 17.97
CA LYS A 213 2.72 -17.38 17.77
C LYS A 213 1.30 -17.84 17.43
N VAL A 214 0.29 -17.34 18.14
CA VAL A 214 -1.12 -17.62 17.84
C VAL A 214 -1.48 -17.17 16.42
N ASN A 215 -0.97 -16.04 15.94
CA ASN A 215 -1.25 -15.57 14.59
C ASN A 215 -0.46 -16.36 13.52
N GLU A 216 0.74 -16.83 13.83
CA GLU A 216 1.51 -17.73 12.95
C GLU A 216 0.80 -19.08 12.77
N GLU A 217 0.30 -19.67 13.87
CA GLU A 217 -0.45 -20.93 13.88
C GLU A 217 -1.76 -20.86 13.06
N LYS A 218 -2.36 -19.67 12.95
CA LYS A 218 -3.57 -19.46 12.13
C LYS A 218 -3.25 -19.42 10.63
N THR A 219 -2.01 -19.23 10.22
CA THR A 219 -1.65 -19.21 8.80
C THR A 219 -1.30 -20.61 8.31
N LEU A 220 -1.77 -20.98 7.10
CA LEU A 220 -1.41 -22.27 6.50
C LEU A 220 0.09 -22.37 6.20
N LEU A 221 0.75 -21.22 5.97
CA LEU A 221 2.19 -21.16 5.72
C LEU A 221 3.03 -21.13 7.01
N GLY A 222 2.42 -21.17 8.20
CA GLY A 222 3.09 -21.26 9.50
C GLY A 222 3.98 -20.05 9.85
N ARG A 223 3.74 -18.89 9.23
CA ARG A 223 4.50 -17.67 9.50
C ARG A 223 3.68 -16.42 9.26
N LEU A 224 4.08 -15.32 9.85
CA LEU A 224 3.56 -14.00 9.49
C LEU A 224 4.09 -13.58 8.09
N GLY A 225 3.35 -12.70 7.44
CA GLY A 225 3.80 -12.06 6.21
C GLY A 225 4.95 -11.08 6.47
N THR A 226 5.71 -10.77 5.44
CA THR A 226 6.74 -9.72 5.48
C THR A 226 6.32 -8.55 4.58
N PRO A 227 6.87 -7.34 4.78
CA PRO A 227 6.69 -6.25 3.84
C PRO A 227 7.08 -6.61 2.39
N LYS A 228 8.07 -7.51 2.22
CA LYS A 228 8.51 -8.00 0.89
C LYS A 228 7.46 -8.88 0.22
N ASP A 229 6.73 -9.70 0.97
CA ASP A 229 5.62 -10.51 0.43
C ASP A 229 4.55 -9.60 -0.17
N MET A 230 4.20 -8.51 0.53
CA MET A 230 3.23 -7.50 0.05
C MET A 230 3.76 -6.74 -1.16
N ALA A 231 5.04 -6.39 -1.14
CA ALA A 231 5.68 -5.66 -2.23
C ALA A 231 5.72 -6.48 -3.52
N ALA A 232 5.95 -7.79 -3.44
CA ALA A 232 5.91 -8.68 -4.60
C ALA A 232 4.53 -8.71 -5.27
N ALA A 233 3.47 -8.83 -4.47
CA ALA A 233 2.09 -8.81 -4.95
C ALA A 233 1.70 -7.45 -5.55
N ALA A 234 2.06 -6.35 -4.88
CA ALA A 234 1.80 -5.01 -5.37
C ALA A 234 2.55 -4.73 -6.70
N ALA A 235 3.80 -5.15 -6.81
CA ALA A 235 4.58 -5.01 -8.03
C ALA A 235 3.99 -5.85 -9.18
N PHE A 236 3.51 -7.09 -8.91
CA PHE A 236 2.81 -7.88 -9.91
C PHE A 236 1.57 -7.15 -10.44
N LEU A 237 0.67 -6.69 -9.56
CA LEU A 237 -0.56 -5.99 -9.95
C LEU A 237 -0.29 -4.65 -10.67
N ALA A 238 0.81 -3.98 -10.32
CA ALA A 238 1.21 -2.73 -10.96
C ALA A 238 1.85 -2.94 -12.33
N SER A 239 2.43 -4.11 -12.61
CA SER A 239 3.16 -4.41 -13.83
C SER A 239 2.26 -4.80 -15.01
N ASP A 240 2.84 -4.87 -16.19
CA ASP A 240 2.17 -5.32 -17.40
C ASP A 240 1.86 -6.84 -17.38
N ASP A 241 2.48 -7.63 -16.44
CA ASP A 241 2.11 -9.03 -16.19
C ASP A 241 0.66 -9.18 -15.73
N ALA A 242 0.07 -8.12 -15.17
CA ALA A 242 -1.33 -8.04 -14.75
C ALA A 242 -2.22 -7.25 -15.75
N CYS A 243 -1.84 -7.17 -17.03
CA CYS A 243 -2.53 -6.32 -18.03
C CYS A 243 -4.01 -6.68 -18.23
N TYR A 244 -4.43 -7.91 -17.90
CA TYR A 244 -5.83 -8.35 -17.98
C TYR A 244 -6.51 -8.48 -16.62
N ILE A 245 -5.92 -7.86 -15.56
CA ILE A 245 -6.47 -7.86 -14.20
C ILE A 245 -6.85 -6.42 -13.82
N THR A 246 -8.13 -6.18 -13.57
CA THR A 246 -8.66 -4.92 -13.03
C THR A 246 -9.91 -5.17 -12.18
N GLY A 247 -10.12 -4.38 -11.13
CA GLY A 247 -11.23 -4.52 -10.20
C GLY A 247 -11.03 -5.63 -9.16
N GLU A 248 -9.85 -6.26 -9.10
CA GLU A 248 -9.59 -7.41 -8.23
C GLU A 248 -8.83 -7.03 -6.96
N THR A 249 -9.07 -7.84 -5.91
CA THR A 249 -8.31 -7.75 -4.66
C THR A 249 -7.55 -9.05 -4.43
N LEU A 250 -6.21 -8.95 -4.48
CA LEU A 250 -5.31 -10.06 -4.19
C LEU A 250 -5.05 -10.16 -2.69
N ILE A 251 -5.49 -11.26 -2.08
CA ILE A 251 -5.24 -11.54 -0.67
C ILE A 251 -3.85 -12.14 -0.51
N VAL A 252 -3.04 -11.54 0.37
CA VAL A 252 -1.67 -11.97 0.68
C VAL A 252 -1.58 -12.19 2.19
N ALA A 253 -2.03 -13.35 2.64
CA ALA A 253 -2.28 -13.62 4.06
C ALA A 253 -1.81 -14.99 4.55
N GLY A 254 -1.00 -15.71 3.75
CA GLY A 254 -0.48 -17.02 4.16
C GLY A 254 -1.54 -18.10 4.37
N GLY A 255 -2.70 -17.98 3.72
CA GLY A 255 -3.82 -18.91 3.86
C GLY A 255 -4.76 -18.62 5.04
N LEU A 256 -4.64 -17.47 5.71
CA LEU A 256 -5.65 -17.02 6.69
C LEU A 256 -7.03 -16.96 6.03
N PRO A 257 -8.11 -17.47 6.71
CA PRO A 257 -9.47 -17.32 6.24
C PRO A 257 -9.83 -15.83 6.06
N SER A 258 -10.15 -15.44 4.85
CA SER A 258 -10.39 -14.03 4.47
C SER A 258 -11.60 -13.86 3.55
N ARG A 259 -12.22 -14.94 3.12
CA ARG A 259 -13.47 -14.96 2.35
C ARG A 259 -14.45 -15.91 3.03
N LEU A 260 -15.73 -15.61 2.94
CA LEU A 260 -16.80 -16.50 3.34
C LEU A 260 -16.90 -17.67 2.35
#